data_3f4aaea0820887543432feca771f5cbe
#
_entry.id   3f4aaea0820887543432feca771f5cbe
#
_cell.length_a   1.000
_cell.length_b   1.000
_cell.length_c   1.000
_cell.angle_alpha   90.00
_cell.angle_beta   90.00
_cell.angle_gamma   90.00
#
_symmetry.space_group_name_H-M   'P 1'
#
loop_
_entity.id
_entity.type
_entity.pdbx_description
1 polymer ?
#
loop_
_entity_poly.entity_id
_entity_poly.type
_entity_poly.pdbx_seq_one_letter_code
_entity_poly.pdbx_strand_id
1 'polypeptide(L)'
;MLFRSGAEAHDRYNAAIARASHNPVLIEFLLFLQGKLHDLAKELRIMTMASPERAHNVLEEHRRVVKYIMAKDPAAAQEAALTHLKNAAERAGMKIYNP
;
A
#
# COMPACT_ATOMS: atom_id res chain seq x y z
N MET A 1 -16.70 19.86 1.23
CA MET A 1 -15.72 18.79 1.21
C MET A 1 -15.79 18.04 -0.10
N LEU A 2 -14.72 17.87 -0.63
CA LEU A 2 -14.62 17.15 -1.87
C LEU A 2 -14.04 15.78 -1.63
N PHE A 3 -14.66 14.79 -2.21
CA PHE A 3 -14.10 13.45 -2.18
C PHE A 3 -12.87 13.45 -3.05
N ARG A 4 -11.76 13.11 -2.47
CA ARG A 4 -10.55 12.90 -3.21
C ARG A 4 -10.64 11.57 -3.91
N SER A 5 -9.92 11.44 -5.03
CA SER A 5 -9.84 10.16 -5.69
C SER A 5 -9.23 9.13 -4.74
N GLY A 6 -9.60 7.87 -4.93
CA GLY A 6 -8.99 6.81 -4.15
C GLY A 6 -7.49 6.68 -4.40
N ALA A 7 -7.02 7.09 -5.58
CA ALA A 7 -5.60 7.12 -5.87
C ALA A 7 -4.87 8.12 -4.98
N GLU A 8 -5.45 9.32 -4.77
CA GLU A 8 -4.88 10.30 -3.85
C GLU A 8 -4.85 9.78 -2.41
N ALA A 9 -5.93 9.13 -1.97
CA ALA A 9 -5.99 8.56 -0.62
C ALA A 9 -4.91 7.50 -0.45
N HIS A 10 -4.68 6.66 -1.45
CA HIS A 10 -3.64 5.63 -1.43
C HIS A 10 -2.25 6.27 -1.36
N ASP A 11 -2.00 7.30 -2.16
CA ASP A 11 -0.72 8.01 -2.16
C ASP A 11 -0.45 8.65 -0.80
N ARG A 12 -1.45 9.24 -0.19
CA ARG A 12 -1.32 9.84 1.14
C ARG A 12 -1.06 8.80 2.21
N TYR A 13 -1.71 7.65 2.11
CA TYR A 13 -1.48 6.53 3.01
C TYR A 13 -0.02 6.06 2.91
N ASN A 14 0.47 5.83 1.69
CA ASN A 14 1.84 5.38 1.49
C ASN A 14 2.86 6.40 1.96
N ALA A 15 2.61 7.69 1.72
CA ALA A 15 3.48 8.76 2.19
C ALA A 15 3.52 8.81 3.72
N ALA A 16 2.37 8.61 4.38
CA ALA A 16 2.31 8.60 5.83
C ALA A 16 3.11 7.42 6.41
N ILE A 17 2.99 6.24 5.81
CA ILE A 17 3.75 5.06 6.22
C ILE A 17 5.26 5.33 6.05
N ALA A 18 5.67 5.90 4.91
CA ALA A 18 7.06 6.23 4.66
C ALA A 18 7.61 7.19 5.72
N ARG A 19 6.85 8.24 6.04
CA ARG A 19 7.27 9.22 7.06
C ARG A 19 7.36 8.61 8.44
N ALA A 20 6.51 7.64 8.75
CA ALA A 20 6.55 6.94 10.03
C ALA A 20 7.82 6.13 10.22
N SER A 21 8.58 5.86 9.15
CA SER A 21 9.86 5.18 9.25
C SER A 21 10.94 6.03 9.90
N HIS A 22 10.78 7.35 9.94
CA HIS A 22 11.76 8.33 10.42
C HIS A 22 13.12 8.23 9.71
N ASN A 23 13.11 7.70 8.49
CA ASN A 23 14.31 7.55 7.68
C ASN A 23 14.20 8.47 6.46
N PRO A 24 14.93 9.61 6.44
CA PRO A 24 14.82 10.58 5.34
C PRO A 24 15.15 10.00 3.96
N VAL A 25 16.12 9.11 3.89
CA VAL A 25 16.50 8.48 2.61
C VAL A 25 15.37 7.60 2.11
N LEU A 26 14.78 6.80 2.98
CA LEU A 26 13.65 5.93 2.61
C LEU A 26 12.44 6.75 2.19
N ILE A 27 12.16 7.83 2.92
CA ILE A 27 11.04 8.72 2.59
C ILE A 27 11.22 9.28 1.18
N GLU A 28 12.38 9.86 0.88
CA GLU A 28 12.65 10.42 -0.45
C GLU A 28 12.57 9.37 -1.54
N PHE A 29 13.12 8.20 -1.30
CA PHE A 29 13.11 7.10 -2.26
C PHE A 29 11.69 6.64 -2.56
N LEU A 30 10.88 6.43 -1.54
CA LEU A 30 9.50 5.97 -1.72
C LEU A 30 8.63 7.01 -2.41
N LEU A 31 8.80 8.29 -2.07
CA LEU A 31 8.06 9.37 -2.73
C LEU A 31 8.47 9.50 -4.20
N PHE A 32 9.75 9.33 -4.49
CA PHE A 32 10.24 9.33 -5.88
C PHE A 32 9.62 8.18 -6.68
N LEU A 33 9.64 6.97 -6.14
CA LEU A 33 9.04 5.80 -6.80
C LEU A 33 7.54 5.99 -7.00
N GLN A 34 6.85 6.51 -6.00
CA GLN A 34 5.42 6.77 -6.08
C GLN A 34 5.10 7.69 -7.27
N GLY A 35 5.86 8.76 -7.43
CA GLY A 35 5.69 9.66 -8.56
C GLY A 35 5.95 9.00 -9.90
N LYS A 36 6.98 8.13 -9.95
CA LYS A 36 7.34 7.43 -11.20
C LYS A 36 6.37 6.32 -11.57
N LEU A 37 5.76 5.68 -10.56
CA LEU A 37 4.87 4.55 -10.77
C LEU A 37 3.40 4.92 -10.65
N HIS A 38 3.09 6.21 -10.61
CA HIS A 38 1.73 6.69 -10.39
C HIS A 38 0.73 6.10 -11.38
N ASP A 39 1.05 6.10 -12.66
CA ASP A 39 0.14 5.60 -13.69
C ASP A 39 -0.10 4.09 -13.56
N LEU A 40 0.96 3.34 -13.29
CA LEU A 40 0.84 1.91 -13.06
C LEU A 40 0.00 1.62 -11.81
N ALA A 41 0.23 2.34 -10.74
CA ALA A 41 -0.54 2.19 -9.51
C ALA A 41 -2.02 2.48 -9.74
N LYS A 42 -2.32 3.48 -10.56
CA LYS A 42 -3.68 3.83 -10.93
C LYS A 42 -4.37 2.69 -11.68
N GLU A 43 -3.67 2.09 -12.65
CA GLU A 43 -4.22 0.94 -13.40
C GLU A 43 -4.49 -0.25 -12.49
N LEU A 44 -3.55 -0.58 -11.60
CA LEU A 44 -3.72 -1.67 -10.65
C LEU A 44 -4.89 -1.42 -9.71
N ARG A 45 -5.08 -0.16 -9.33
CA ARG A 45 -6.20 0.22 -8.50
C ARG A 45 -7.54 0.04 -9.21
N ILE A 46 -7.60 0.41 -10.49
CA ILE A 46 -8.82 0.22 -11.30
C ILE A 46 -9.16 -1.28 -11.34
N MET A 47 -8.18 -2.14 -11.56
CA MET A 47 -8.38 -3.59 -11.56
C MET A 47 -8.89 -4.10 -10.21
N THR A 48 -8.34 -3.58 -9.11
CA THR A 48 -8.77 -3.92 -7.76
C THR A 48 -10.22 -3.50 -7.51
N MET A 49 -10.54 -2.27 -7.88
CA MET A 49 -11.87 -1.71 -7.60
C MET A 49 -12.95 -2.27 -8.53
N ALA A 50 -12.58 -2.98 -9.57
CA ALA A 50 -13.54 -3.68 -10.42
C ALA A 50 -14.26 -4.83 -9.70
N SER A 51 -13.71 -5.30 -8.59
CA SER A 51 -14.30 -6.36 -7.78
C SER A 51 -14.51 -5.86 -6.35
N PRO A 52 -15.76 -5.85 -5.85
CA PRO A 52 -16.01 -5.47 -4.46
C PRO A 52 -15.25 -6.32 -3.45
N GLU A 53 -15.07 -7.61 -3.75
CA GLU A 53 -14.30 -8.50 -2.88
C GLU A 53 -12.84 -8.09 -2.81
N ARG A 54 -12.23 -7.78 -3.96
CA ARG A 54 -10.84 -7.33 -3.99
C ARG A 54 -10.66 -6.01 -3.25
N ALA A 55 -11.58 -5.07 -3.44
CA ALA A 55 -11.55 -3.79 -2.75
C ALA A 55 -11.64 -3.97 -1.23
N HIS A 56 -12.52 -4.87 -0.79
CA HIS A 56 -12.66 -5.19 0.63
C HIS A 56 -11.36 -5.76 1.19
N ASN A 57 -10.75 -6.70 0.46
CA ASN A 57 -9.52 -7.34 0.90
C ASN A 57 -8.37 -6.34 1.02
N VAL A 58 -8.25 -5.42 0.07
CA VAL A 58 -7.23 -4.37 0.12
C VAL A 58 -7.43 -3.50 1.35
N LEU A 59 -8.67 -3.10 1.62
CA LEU A 59 -8.98 -2.27 2.79
C LEU A 59 -8.61 -2.98 4.09
N GLU A 60 -8.93 -4.25 4.19
CA GLU A 60 -8.60 -5.04 5.38
C GLU A 60 -7.09 -5.20 5.55
N GLU A 61 -6.36 -5.37 4.46
CA GLU A 61 -4.89 -5.45 4.50
C GLU A 61 -4.30 -4.13 5.02
N HIS A 62 -4.81 -3.00 4.53
CA HIS A 62 -4.36 -1.68 4.99
C HIS A 62 -4.67 -1.47 6.47
N ARG A 63 -5.87 -1.84 6.89
CA ARG A 63 -6.29 -1.71 8.29
C ARG A 63 -5.41 -2.53 9.23
N ARG A 64 -4.99 -3.71 8.77
CA ARG A 64 -4.14 -4.58 9.56
C ARG A 64 -2.77 -3.93 9.80
N VAL A 65 -2.17 -3.34 8.77
CA VAL A 65 -0.91 -2.63 8.92
C VAL A 65 -1.04 -1.50 9.93
N VAL A 66 -2.08 -0.68 9.79
CA VAL A 66 -2.32 0.45 10.71
C VAL A 66 -2.53 -0.04 12.15
N LYS A 67 -3.29 -1.12 12.30
CA LYS A 67 -3.53 -1.73 13.62
C LYS A 67 -2.23 -2.04 14.35
N TYR A 68 -1.29 -2.65 13.66
CA TYR A 68 -0.02 -3.02 14.29
C TYR A 68 0.91 -1.84 14.50
N ILE A 69 0.84 -0.82 13.62
CA ILE A 69 1.57 0.42 13.85
C ILE A 69 1.07 1.10 15.12
N MET A 70 -0.25 1.20 15.28
CA MET A 70 -0.84 1.81 16.47
C MET A 70 -0.58 1.01 17.73
N ALA A 71 -0.46 -0.31 17.60
CA ALA A 71 -0.10 -1.19 18.73
C ALA A 71 1.40 -1.15 19.04
N LYS A 72 2.18 -0.41 18.27
CA LYS A 72 3.64 -0.31 18.42
C LYS A 72 4.32 -1.67 18.32
N ASP A 73 3.82 -2.50 17.41
CA ASP A 73 4.35 -3.83 17.13
C ASP A 73 5.01 -3.83 15.75
N PRO A 74 6.29 -3.47 15.66
CA PRO A 74 6.95 -3.33 14.36
C PRO A 74 7.09 -4.65 13.61
N ALA A 75 7.29 -5.76 14.28
CA ALA A 75 7.42 -7.07 13.63
C ALA A 75 6.10 -7.47 12.97
N ALA A 76 4.98 -7.32 13.67
CA ALA A 76 3.67 -7.63 13.11
C ALA A 76 3.30 -6.67 11.98
N ALA A 77 3.64 -5.39 12.12
CA ALA A 77 3.39 -4.40 11.08
C ALA A 77 4.17 -4.74 9.80
N GLN A 78 5.42 -5.14 9.93
CA GLN A 78 6.24 -5.54 8.80
C GLN A 78 5.65 -6.76 8.09
N GLU A 79 5.26 -7.76 8.84
CA GLU A 79 4.65 -8.96 8.28
C GLU A 79 3.34 -8.65 7.56
N ALA A 80 2.50 -7.81 8.16
CA ALA A 80 1.25 -7.39 7.54
C ALA A 80 1.50 -6.62 6.24
N ALA A 81 2.51 -5.74 6.21
CA ALA A 81 2.86 -5.00 5.01
C ALA A 81 3.38 -5.92 3.91
N LEU A 82 4.23 -6.89 4.25
CA LEU A 82 4.73 -7.87 3.29
C LEU A 82 3.60 -8.73 2.71
N THR A 83 2.68 -9.16 3.56
CA THR A 83 1.51 -9.92 3.12
C THR A 83 0.67 -9.09 2.14
N HIS A 84 0.46 -7.81 2.45
CA HIS A 84 -0.26 -6.91 1.56
C HIS A 84 0.42 -6.79 0.20
N LEU A 85 1.74 -6.61 0.19
CA LEU A 85 2.49 -6.50 -1.06
C LEU A 85 2.43 -7.77 -1.90
N LYS A 86 2.53 -8.93 -1.27
CA LYS A 86 2.39 -10.21 -1.96
C LYS A 86 1.00 -10.37 -2.58
N ASN A 87 -0.03 -10.06 -1.79
CA ASN A 87 -1.40 -10.15 -2.27
C ASN A 87 -1.67 -9.18 -3.41
N ALA A 88 -1.14 -7.96 -3.32
CA ALA A 88 -1.27 -6.95 -4.37
C ALA A 88 -0.62 -7.43 -5.68
N ALA A 89 0.56 -8.03 -5.59
CA ALA A 89 1.25 -8.57 -6.76
C ALA A 89 0.46 -9.73 -7.38
N GLU A 90 -0.08 -10.61 -6.57
CA GLU A 90 -0.91 -11.72 -7.06
C GLU A 90 -2.18 -11.21 -7.76
N ARG A 91 -2.83 -10.20 -7.18
CA ARG A 91 -4.01 -9.59 -7.81
C ARG A 91 -3.69 -8.95 -9.16
N ALA A 92 -2.46 -8.49 -9.32
CA ALA A 92 -1.98 -7.91 -10.58
C ALA A 92 -1.48 -8.98 -11.57
N GLY A 93 -1.53 -10.25 -11.20
CA GLY A 93 -1.06 -11.34 -12.04
C GLY A 93 0.44 -11.52 -12.07
N MET A 94 1.15 -10.91 -11.14
CA MET A 94 2.60 -11.04 -11.05
C MET A 94 2.97 -12.29 -10.26
N LYS A 95 4.08 -12.93 -10.67
CA LYS A 95 4.67 -13.98 -9.87
C LYS A 95 5.72 -13.38 -8.96
N ILE A 96 5.63 -13.71 -7.68
CA ILE A 96 6.62 -13.24 -6.72
C ILE A 96 7.73 -14.28 -6.63
N TYR A 97 8.97 -13.79 -6.77
CA TYR A 97 10.13 -14.63 -6.54
C TYR A 97 10.22 -14.94 -5.05
N ASN A 98 10.24 -16.21 -4.73
CA ASN A 98 10.32 -16.68 -3.35
C ASN A 98 11.49 -17.67 -3.26
N PRO A 99 12.69 -17.16 -2.90
CA PRO A 99 13.89 -17.98 -2.85
C PRO A 99 13.81 -19.04 -1.76
#